data_bf84bd443e6af04feeb9a57528384006
#
_entry.id   bf84bd443e6af04feeb9a57528384006
#
_cell.length_a   1.000
_cell.length_b   1.000
_cell.length_c   1.000
_cell.angle_alpha   90.00
_cell.angle_beta   90.00
_cell.angle_gamma   90.00
#
_symmetry.space_group_name_H-M   'P 1'
#
loop_
_entity.id
_entity.type
_entity.pdbx_description
1 polymer ?
#
loop_
_entity_poly.entity_id
_entity_poly.type
_entity_poly.pdbx_seq_one_letter_code
_entity_poly.pdbx_strand_id
1 'polypeptide(L)'
;VYKRQVPYLPINPEDVGRTYDSDVIRINSQSGKGGVAYVLEHNYGMVVPKAMREDLGYAVKDVSDVNHKELSADEVLEIFEKRYKKYTPVFKISEVHFKQINGIQTVVTINENGEKYNVEDGGNGRLDAVSNALASHFGKPCDIFCYEEHSLKKGSDSSAIAYVGITGEDGKNYFGIGIDHDIIRASIDALESAMNRSLEA
;
A
#
# COMPACT_ATOMS: atom_id res chain seq x y z
N VAL A 1 -22.05 -31.84 27.84
CA VAL A 1 -20.82 -31.09 28.16
C VAL A 1 -19.94 -31.07 26.94
N TYR A 2 -19.96 -29.99 26.18
CA TYR A 2 -18.98 -29.79 25.10
C TYR A 2 -17.65 -29.51 25.75
N LYS A 3 -16.74 -30.49 25.76
CA LYS A 3 -15.34 -30.25 26.08
C LYS A 3 -14.81 -29.26 25.05
N ARG A 4 -14.23 -28.13 25.50
CA ARG A 4 -13.44 -27.24 24.69
C ARG A 4 -12.23 -28.02 24.16
N GLN A 5 -12.35 -28.62 23.02
CA GLN A 5 -11.23 -29.25 22.31
C GLN A 5 -10.78 -28.27 21.22
N VAL A 6 -9.54 -27.81 21.34
CA VAL A 6 -8.90 -27.12 20.25
C VAL A 6 -8.34 -28.18 19.31
N PRO A 7 -8.76 -28.24 18.02
CA PRO A 7 -8.22 -29.16 17.07
C PRO A 7 -6.68 -29.07 17.07
N TYR A 8 -6.01 -30.22 17.09
CA TYR A 8 -4.55 -30.36 17.00
C TYR A 8 -3.74 -30.06 18.29
N LEU A 9 -4.36 -29.71 19.42
CA LEU A 9 -3.63 -29.63 20.69
C LEU A 9 -3.98 -30.84 21.56
N PRO A 10 -3.00 -31.68 21.93
CA PRO A 10 -3.23 -32.87 22.76
C PRO A 10 -3.51 -32.55 24.22
N ILE A 11 -3.17 -31.33 24.68
CA ILE A 11 -3.34 -30.86 26.06
C ILE A 11 -3.91 -29.45 26.05
N ASN A 12 -4.92 -29.17 26.92
CA ASN A 12 -5.40 -27.81 27.10
C ASN A 12 -4.30 -26.99 27.81
N PRO A 13 -3.89 -25.83 27.30
CA PRO A 13 -2.88 -24.98 27.96
C PRO A 13 -3.21 -24.61 29.39
N GLU A 14 -4.48 -24.44 29.74
CA GLU A 14 -4.93 -24.16 31.12
C GLU A 14 -4.56 -25.30 32.07
N ASP A 15 -4.54 -26.55 31.60
CA ASP A 15 -4.18 -27.73 32.42
C ASP A 15 -2.70 -27.76 32.82
N VAL A 16 -1.87 -26.96 32.12
CA VAL A 16 -0.43 -26.81 32.41
C VAL A 16 -0.06 -25.40 32.86
N GLY A 17 -1.05 -24.62 33.33
CA GLY A 17 -0.86 -23.27 33.89
C GLY A 17 -0.48 -22.21 32.80
N ARG A 18 -0.83 -22.44 31.54
CA ARG A 18 -0.64 -21.49 30.42
C ARG A 18 -1.98 -21.00 29.92
N THR A 19 -2.04 -19.75 29.49
CA THR A 19 -3.19 -19.17 28.80
C THR A 19 -3.00 -19.25 27.30
N TYR A 20 -4.10 -19.30 26.55
CA TYR A 20 -4.05 -19.07 25.11
C TYR A 20 -3.67 -17.62 24.86
N ASP A 21 -2.54 -17.41 24.21
CA ASP A 21 -2.16 -16.12 23.66
C ASP A 21 -2.87 -15.99 22.30
N SER A 22 -4.19 -15.70 22.37
CA SER A 22 -5.07 -15.71 21.20
C SER A 22 -4.82 -14.57 20.23
N ASP A 23 -4.05 -13.56 20.65
CA ASP A 23 -3.91 -12.29 19.92
C ASP A 23 -2.54 -12.09 19.25
N VAL A 24 -1.57 -13.00 19.44
CA VAL A 24 -0.25 -12.89 18.82
C VAL A 24 -0.22 -13.69 17.53
N ILE A 25 -0.62 -13.06 16.43
CA ILE A 25 -0.42 -13.64 15.10
C ILE A 25 1.01 -13.35 14.68
N ARG A 26 1.79 -14.41 14.52
CA ARG A 26 3.18 -14.35 14.03
C ARG A 26 3.22 -14.82 12.58
N ILE A 27 4.00 -14.13 11.78
CA ILE A 27 4.20 -14.44 10.37
C ILE A 27 5.56 -15.11 10.18
N ASN A 28 5.57 -16.23 9.49
CA ASN A 28 6.78 -16.95 9.08
C ASN A 28 6.78 -17.17 7.57
N SER A 29 7.85 -17.75 7.04
CA SER A 29 8.01 -18.03 5.60
C SER A 29 6.92 -18.93 4.98
N GLN A 30 6.18 -19.67 5.82
CA GLN A 30 5.06 -20.53 5.39
C GLN A 30 3.70 -19.83 5.50
N SER A 31 3.66 -18.65 6.12
CA SER A 31 2.45 -17.87 6.22
C SER A 31 2.03 -17.37 4.85
N GLY A 32 0.86 -17.79 4.39
CA GLY A 32 0.34 -17.39 3.08
C GLY A 32 0.06 -15.88 2.99
N LYS A 33 -0.01 -15.36 1.77
CA LYS A 33 -0.33 -13.94 1.46
C LYS A 33 -1.60 -13.41 2.15
N GLY A 34 -2.53 -14.28 2.51
CA GLY A 34 -3.72 -13.93 3.29
C GLY A 34 -3.40 -13.63 4.76
N GLY A 35 -2.45 -14.32 5.37
CA GLY A 35 -2.04 -14.11 6.76
C GLY A 35 -1.36 -12.75 6.95
N VAL A 36 -0.49 -12.36 6.03
CA VAL A 36 0.19 -11.05 6.05
C VAL A 36 -0.83 -9.90 5.94
N ALA A 37 -1.77 -10.00 5.00
CA ALA A 37 -2.84 -9.00 4.84
C ALA A 37 -3.74 -8.92 6.07
N TYR A 38 -4.07 -10.06 6.69
CA TYR A 38 -4.86 -10.11 7.91
C TYR A 38 -4.17 -9.40 9.09
N VAL A 39 -2.85 -9.58 9.26
CA VAL A 39 -2.09 -8.88 10.32
C VAL A 39 -2.17 -7.37 10.16
N LEU A 40 -2.02 -6.83 8.95
CA LEU A 40 -2.12 -5.40 8.68
C LEU A 40 -3.54 -4.87 8.92
N GLU A 41 -4.55 -5.63 8.49
CA GLU A 41 -5.95 -5.27 8.71
C GLU A 41 -6.32 -5.28 10.20
N HIS A 42 -5.97 -6.36 10.91
CA HIS A 42 -6.37 -6.54 12.31
C HIS A 42 -5.67 -5.56 13.26
N ASN A 43 -4.36 -5.34 13.09
CA ASN A 43 -3.59 -4.50 14.03
C ASN A 43 -3.60 -3.01 13.65
N TYR A 44 -3.71 -2.68 12.35
CA TYR A 44 -3.53 -1.29 11.88
C TYR A 44 -4.72 -0.76 11.07
N GLY A 45 -5.75 -1.59 10.84
CA GLY A 45 -6.90 -1.21 10.02
C GLY A 45 -6.61 -1.06 8.52
N MET A 46 -5.50 -1.62 8.04
CA MET A 46 -5.06 -1.51 6.66
C MET A 46 -5.57 -2.69 5.82
N VAL A 47 -6.65 -2.48 5.07
CA VAL A 47 -7.26 -3.51 4.19
C VAL A 47 -6.51 -3.53 2.87
N VAL A 48 -5.50 -4.41 2.75
CA VAL A 48 -4.65 -4.50 1.56
C VAL A 48 -5.42 -5.09 0.37
N PRO A 49 -5.42 -4.41 -0.80
CA PRO A 49 -6.05 -4.89 -2.03
C PRO A 49 -5.60 -6.30 -2.43
N LYS A 50 -6.51 -7.11 -2.96
CA LYS A 50 -6.20 -8.48 -3.40
C LYS A 50 -5.05 -8.53 -4.41
N ALA A 51 -5.00 -7.57 -5.35
CA ALA A 51 -3.97 -7.47 -6.36
C ALA A 51 -2.56 -7.26 -5.75
N MET A 52 -2.47 -6.56 -4.60
CA MET A 52 -1.22 -6.22 -3.93
C MET A 52 -0.71 -7.32 -2.99
N ARG A 53 -1.59 -8.24 -2.53
CA ARG A 53 -1.27 -9.26 -1.50
C ARG A 53 -0.16 -10.21 -1.92
N GLU A 54 0.00 -10.47 -3.19
CA GLU A 54 1.05 -11.36 -3.70
C GLU A 54 2.43 -10.70 -3.62
N ASP A 55 2.55 -9.47 -4.09
CA ASP A 55 3.79 -8.69 -4.03
C ASP A 55 4.23 -8.46 -2.56
N LEU A 56 3.27 -8.13 -1.68
CA LEU A 56 3.51 -8.00 -0.25
C LEU A 56 3.93 -9.33 0.40
N GLY A 57 3.29 -10.43 0.01
CA GLY A 57 3.61 -11.76 0.52
C GLY A 57 5.05 -12.17 0.20
N TYR A 58 5.53 -11.89 -1.01
CA TYR A 58 6.93 -12.12 -1.38
C TYR A 58 7.89 -11.23 -0.59
N ALA A 59 7.58 -9.94 -0.43
CA ALA A 59 8.42 -9.02 0.34
C ALA A 59 8.60 -9.46 1.80
N VAL A 60 7.53 -9.91 2.45
CA VAL A 60 7.55 -10.39 3.84
C VAL A 60 8.28 -11.73 3.93
N LYS A 61 8.06 -12.64 2.97
CA LYS A 61 8.74 -13.93 2.91
C LYS A 61 10.26 -13.76 2.78
N ASP A 62 10.72 -12.90 1.88
CA ASP A 62 12.15 -12.66 1.66
C ASP A 62 12.85 -12.22 2.95
N VAL A 63 12.22 -11.31 3.73
CA VAL A 63 12.77 -10.85 5.01
C VAL A 63 12.75 -11.96 6.07
N SER A 64 11.67 -12.75 6.14
CA SER A 64 11.56 -13.87 7.08
C SER A 64 12.59 -14.97 6.78
N ASP A 65 12.81 -15.31 5.50
CA ASP A 65 13.77 -16.31 5.06
C ASP A 65 15.22 -15.88 5.38
N VAL A 66 15.56 -14.60 5.12
CA VAL A 66 16.90 -14.05 5.43
C VAL A 66 17.18 -14.06 6.93
N ASN A 67 16.19 -13.69 7.74
CA ASN A 67 16.36 -13.58 9.19
C ASN A 67 16.15 -14.89 9.93
N HIS A 68 15.64 -15.93 9.26
CA HIS A 68 15.29 -17.24 9.84
C HIS A 68 14.44 -17.15 11.11
N LYS A 69 13.50 -16.18 11.15
CA LYS A 69 12.64 -15.95 12.30
C LYS A 69 11.20 -15.63 11.93
N GLU A 70 10.31 -15.80 12.89
CA GLU A 70 8.95 -15.28 12.82
C GLU A 70 8.97 -13.76 12.96
N LEU A 71 8.09 -13.10 12.19
CA LEU A 71 7.95 -11.64 12.18
C LEU A 71 6.75 -11.23 13.04
N SER A 72 6.94 -10.20 13.85
CA SER A 72 5.87 -9.52 14.59
C SER A 72 5.02 -8.65 13.67
N ALA A 73 3.86 -8.19 14.16
CA ALA A 73 3.00 -7.28 13.43
C ALA A 73 3.71 -5.96 13.07
N ASP A 74 4.52 -5.42 14.00
CA ASP A 74 5.29 -4.19 13.77
C ASP A 74 6.36 -4.37 12.69
N GLU A 75 7.04 -5.53 12.66
CA GLU A 75 8.02 -5.84 11.61
C GLU A 75 7.35 -5.99 10.23
N VAL A 76 6.14 -6.58 10.19
CA VAL A 76 5.35 -6.66 8.96
C VAL A 76 4.94 -5.26 8.47
N LEU A 77 4.52 -4.37 9.40
CA LEU A 77 4.22 -2.98 9.07
C LEU A 77 5.45 -2.23 8.56
N GLU A 78 6.61 -2.42 9.17
CA GLU A 78 7.86 -1.78 8.72
C GLU A 78 8.24 -2.23 7.30
N ILE A 79 8.12 -3.52 6.99
CA ILE A 79 8.35 -4.06 5.64
C ILE A 79 7.38 -3.43 4.65
N PHE A 80 6.09 -3.35 5.02
CA PHE A 80 5.06 -2.76 4.21
C PHE A 80 5.34 -1.28 3.91
N GLU A 81 5.64 -0.47 4.95
CA GLU A 81 5.96 0.93 4.76
C GLU A 81 7.26 1.15 3.96
N LYS A 82 8.30 0.37 4.26
CA LYS A 82 9.57 0.45 3.54
C LYS A 82 9.41 0.14 2.06
N ARG A 83 8.56 -0.84 1.74
CA ARG A 83 8.33 -1.23 0.35
C ARG A 83 7.49 -0.23 -0.43
N TYR A 84 6.43 0.34 0.17
CA TYR A 84 5.42 1.08 -0.58
C TYR A 84 5.34 2.57 -0.26
N LYS A 85 6.01 3.05 0.79
CA LYS A 85 5.95 4.44 1.24
C LYS A 85 7.33 5.08 1.42
N LYS A 86 8.30 4.34 1.96
CA LYS A 86 9.65 4.85 2.26
C LYS A 86 10.60 4.48 1.11
N TYR A 87 10.67 5.32 0.10
CA TYR A 87 11.55 5.18 -1.06
C TYR A 87 12.35 6.48 -1.26
N THR A 88 13.44 6.40 -2.01
CA THR A 88 14.17 7.61 -2.46
C THR A 88 13.44 8.12 -3.70
N PRO A 89 12.77 9.27 -3.65
CA PRO A 89 11.94 9.69 -4.76
C PRO A 89 12.79 10.19 -5.92
N VAL A 90 12.51 9.73 -7.14
CA VAL A 90 12.98 10.32 -8.39
C VAL A 90 12.32 11.69 -8.59
N PHE A 91 11.04 11.78 -8.24
CA PHE A 91 10.27 13.02 -8.28
C PHE A 91 9.28 13.10 -7.12
N LYS A 92 8.76 14.31 -6.87
CA LYS A 92 7.68 14.57 -5.92
C LYS A 92 6.62 15.48 -6.50
N ILE A 93 5.36 15.19 -6.23
CA ILE A 93 4.23 16.07 -6.56
C ILE A 93 4.04 17.07 -5.41
N SER A 94 4.32 18.34 -5.65
CA SER A 94 4.17 19.38 -4.62
C SER A 94 2.77 19.98 -4.57
N GLU A 95 2.16 20.20 -5.74
CA GLU A 95 0.84 20.83 -5.87
C GLU A 95 0.05 20.19 -7.01
N VAL A 96 -1.28 20.12 -6.83
CA VAL A 96 -2.20 19.68 -7.89
C VAL A 96 -3.43 20.58 -7.86
N HIS A 97 -3.75 21.14 -9.02
CA HIS A 97 -4.94 21.95 -9.23
C HIS A 97 -5.88 21.27 -10.21
N PHE A 98 -7.17 21.23 -9.86
CA PHE A 98 -8.19 20.61 -10.70
C PHE A 98 -9.20 21.66 -11.17
N LYS A 99 -9.60 21.56 -12.45
CA LYS A 99 -10.72 22.30 -13.05
C LYS A 99 -11.67 21.32 -13.71
N GLN A 100 -12.97 21.52 -13.53
CA GLN A 100 -13.98 20.70 -14.19
C GLN A 100 -14.47 21.42 -15.46
N ILE A 101 -14.00 20.99 -16.61
CA ILE A 101 -14.35 21.53 -17.92
C ILE A 101 -14.43 20.33 -18.88
N ASN A 102 -15.64 19.84 -19.17
CA ASN A 102 -15.85 18.65 -20.02
C ASN A 102 -14.94 17.48 -19.65
N GLY A 103 -14.93 17.09 -18.36
CA GLY A 103 -13.99 16.15 -17.75
C GLY A 103 -13.21 16.86 -16.65
N ILE A 104 -12.16 16.24 -16.16
CA ILE A 104 -11.24 16.84 -15.20
C ILE A 104 -9.98 17.28 -15.92
N GLN A 105 -9.66 18.56 -15.84
CA GLN A 105 -8.36 19.11 -16.23
C GLN A 105 -7.52 19.31 -14.98
N THR A 106 -6.23 18.99 -15.04
CA THR A 106 -5.30 19.15 -13.93
C THR A 106 -4.05 19.90 -14.33
N VAL A 107 -3.47 20.61 -13.37
CA VAL A 107 -2.10 21.12 -13.42
C VAL A 107 -1.36 20.47 -12.26
N VAL A 108 -0.37 19.66 -12.55
CA VAL A 108 0.48 18.97 -11.60
C VAL A 108 1.82 19.65 -11.53
N THR A 109 2.24 20.10 -10.33
CA THR A 109 3.59 20.63 -10.11
C THR A 109 4.51 19.51 -9.62
N ILE A 110 5.43 19.09 -10.48
CA ILE A 110 6.40 18.02 -10.25
C ILE A 110 7.74 18.64 -9.89
N ASN A 111 8.34 18.18 -8.77
CA ASN A 111 9.71 18.48 -8.41
C ASN A 111 10.59 17.28 -8.76
N GLU A 112 11.48 17.46 -9.71
CA GLU A 112 12.41 16.45 -10.18
C GLU A 112 13.82 17.04 -10.23
N ASN A 113 14.81 16.39 -9.58
CA ASN A 113 16.20 16.83 -9.53
C ASN A 113 16.40 18.30 -9.05
N GLY A 114 15.48 18.80 -8.21
CA GLY A 114 15.51 20.18 -7.70
C GLY A 114 14.86 21.23 -8.62
N GLU A 115 14.37 20.83 -9.77
CA GLU A 115 13.61 21.67 -10.71
C GLU A 115 12.12 21.45 -10.57
N LYS A 116 11.31 22.48 -10.89
CA LYS A 116 9.85 22.44 -10.85
C LYS A 116 9.28 22.46 -12.26
N TYR A 117 8.40 21.50 -12.54
CA TYR A 117 7.68 21.39 -13.81
C TYR A 117 6.19 21.49 -13.57
N ASN A 118 5.49 22.33 -14.33
CA ASN A 118 4.03 22.37 -14.33
C ASN A 118 3.53 21.64 -15.56
N VAL A 119 2.84 20.53 -15.32
CA VAL A 119 2.32 19.66 -16.38
C VAL A 119 0.80 19.74 -16.39
N GLU A 120 0.23 20.09 -17.56
CA GLU A 120 -1.20 20.15 -17.77
C GLU A 120 -1.67 18.92 -18.52
N ASP A 121 -2.70 18.26 -18.03
CA ASP A 121 -3.35 17.16 -18.71
C ASP A 121 -4.81 17.03 -18.27
N GLY A 122 -5.55 16.10 -18.87
CA GLY A 122 -6.95 15.84 -18.55
C GLY A 122 -7.26 14.37 -18.38
N GLY A 123 -8.42 14.08 -17.79
CA GLY A 123 -8.89 12.73 -17.58
C GLY A 123 -10.37 12.64 -17.25
N ASN A 124 -10.87 11.42 -17.14
CA ASN A 124 -12.26 11.15 -16.76
C ASN A 124 -12.50 11.40 -15.26
N GLY A 125 -11.45 11.29 -14.43
CA GLY A 125 -11.44 11.51 -13.00
C GLY A 125 -10.17 12.22 -12.55
N ARG A 126 -10.12 12.63 -11.27
CA ARG A 126 -8.97 13.36 -10.72
C ARG A 126 -7.67 12.56 -10.76
N LEU A 127 -7.73 11.30 -10.32
CA LEU A 127 -6.55 10.43 -10.30
C LEU A 127 -6.10 10.06 -11.73
N ASP A 128 -7.07 9.83 -12.63
CA ASP A 128 -6.82 9.59 -14.05
C ASP A 128 -6.12 10.79 -14.72
N ALA A 129 -6.59 12.02 -14.44
CA ALA A 129 -5.95 13.23 -14.96
C ALA A 129 -4.49 13.39 -14.47
N VAL A 130 -4.24 13.06 -13.18
CA VAL A 130 -2.87 13.08 -12.62
C VAL A 130 -1.99 12.00 -13.25
N SER A 131 -2.52 10.78 -13.46
CA SER A 131 -1.75 9.70 -14.10
C SER A 131 -1.38 10.04 -15.55
N ASN A 132 -2.29 10.69 -16.29
CA ASN A 132 -2.01 11.17 -17.66
C ASN A 132 -0.93 12.26 -17.65
N ALA A 133 -0.97 13.21 -16.71
CA ALA A 133 0.07 14.23 -16.57
C ALA A 133 1.44 13.62 -16.25
N LEU A 134 1.51 12.60 -15.38
CA LEU A 134 2.75 11.89 -15.09
C LEU A 134 3.25 11.12 -16.34
N ALA A 135 2.36 10.42 -17.02
CA ALA A 135 2.70 9.71 -18.24
C ALA A 135 3.25 10.64 -19.32
N SER A 136 2.62 11.82 -19.50
CA SER A 136 3.06 12.86 -20.45
C SER A 136 4.44 13.44 -20.08
N HIS A 137 4.70 13.67 -18.77
CA HIS A 137 5.97 14.23 -18.30
C HIS A 137 7.15 13.26 -18.48
N PHE A 138 6.97 12.01 -18.07
CA PHE A 138 8.04 11.01 -18.09
C PHE A 138 8.14 10.25 -19.41
N GLY A 139 7.18 10.40 -20.32
CA GLY A 139 7.10 9.63 -21.56
C GLY A 139 6.94 8.12 -21.33
N LYS A 140 6.37 7.73 -20.18
CA LYS A 140 6.19 6.35 -19.75
C LYS A 140 4.74 6.08 -19.35
N PRO A 141 4.21 4.86 -19.56
CA PRO A 141 2.84 4.53 -19.18
C PRO A 141 2.65 4.64 -17.67
N CYS A 142 1.49 5.15 -17.27
CA CYS A 142 1.04 5.22 -15.88
C CYS A 142 -0.39 4.67 -15.78
N ASP A 143 -0.62 3.48 -16.31
CA ASP A 143 -1.94 2.86 -16.42
C ASP A 143 -2.36 2.26 -15.09
N ILE A 144 -3.38 2.86 -14.47
CA ILE A 144 -3.90 2.42 -13.17
C ILE A 144 -4.78 1.19 -13.38
N PHE A 145 -4.36 0.02 -12.89
CA PHE A 145 -5.15 -1.22 -12.91
C PHE A 145 -5.78 -1.57 -11.55
N CYS A 146 -5.31 -0.95 -10.48
CA CYS A 146 -5.80 -1.17 -9.11
C CYS A 146 -5.88 0.17 -8.38
N TYR A 147 -7.06 0.47 -7.81
CA TYR A 147 -7.26 1.62 -6.93
C TYR A 147 -8.29 1.24 -5.86
N GLU A 148 -7.88 1.33 -4.61
CA GLU A 148 -8.74 1.15 -3.44
C GLU A 148 -8.37 2.18 -2.38
N GLU A 149 -9.36 2.62 -1.60
CA GLU A 149 -9.17 3.58 -0.52
C GLU A 149 -10.13 3.30 0.64
N HIS A 150 -9.71 3.62 1.85
CA HIS A 150 -10.57 3.56 3.03
C HIS A 150 -10.02 4.38 4.19
N SER A 151 -10.87 4.67 5.18
CA SER A 151 -10.48 5.28 6.44
C SER A 151 -9.76 4.30 7.35
N LEU A 152 -8.64 4.70 7.97
CA LEU A 152 -7.90 3.88 8.94
C LEU A 152 -8.62 3.78 10.29
N LYS A 153 -9.43 4.77 10.65
CA LYS A 153 -10.19 4.82 11.92
C LYS A 153 -11.62 5.30 11.65
N LYS A 154 -12.52 5.03 12.59
CA LYS A 154 -13.86 5.60 12.56
C LYS A 154 -13.83 7.03 13.15
N GLY A 155 -14.52 7.96 12.49
CA GLY A 155 -14.65 9.35 12.94
C GLY A 155 -14.11 10.38 11.95
N SER A 156 -14.43 11.66 12.17
CA SER A 156 -14.06 12.77 11.28
C SER A 156 -12.57 13.14 11.32
N ASP A 157 -11.85 12.69 12.33
CA ASP A 157 -10.39 12.91 12.50
C ASP A 157 -9.57 11.69 12.05
N SER A 158 -10.12 10.90 11.13
CA SER A 158 -9.44 9.73 10.60
C SER A 158 -8.59 10.09 9.39
N SER A 159 -7.39 9.51 9.31
CA SER A 159 -6.64 9.51 8.06
C SER A 159 -7.22 8.47 7.10
N ALA A 160 -7.19 8.77 5.82
CA ALA A 160 -7.45 7.82 4.75
C ALA A 160 -6.15 7.15 4.31
N ILE A 161 -6.23 5.90 3.92
CA ILE A 161 -5.19 5.20 3.18
C ILE A 161 -5.70 4.91 1.77
N ALA A 162 -4.85 5.18 0.78
CA ALA A 162 -5.09 4.82 -0.61
C ALA A 162 -4.02 3.85 -1.10
N TYR A 163 -4.42 2.97 -1.99
CA TYR A 163 -3.57 1.99 -2.66
C TYR A 163 -3.72 2.17 -4.16
N VAL A 164 -2.62 2.32 -4.87
CA VAL A 164 -2.59 2.42 -6.32
C VAL A 164 -1.66 1.36 -6.89
N GLY A 165 -2.11 0.66 -7.90
CA GLY A 165 -1.30 -0.23 -8.72
C GLY A 165 -1.26 0.26 -10.15
N ILE A 166 -0.07 0.41 -10.72
CA ILE A 166 0.14 0.76 -12.13
C ILE A 166 0.91 -0.33 -12.86
N THR A 167 0.73 -0.40 -14.17
CA THR A 167 1.56 -1.24 -15.05
C THR A 167 2.67 -0.37 -15.63
N GLY A 168 3.92 -0.75 -15.41
CA GLY A 168 5.09 -0.04 -15.91
C GLY A 168 5.40 -0.39 -17.38
N GLU A 169 6.39 0.31 -17.97
CA GLU A 169 6.86 0.11 -19.34
C GLU A 169 7.37 -1.33 -19.58
N ASP A 170 7.93 -1.96 -18.55
CA ASP A 170 8.41 -3.35 -18.60
C ASP A 170 7.28 -4.40 -18.47
N GLY A 171 6.03 -3.97 -18.41
CA GLY A 171 4.85 -4.82 -18.23
C GLY A 171 4.66 -5.37 -16.82
N LYS A 172 5.49 -4.96 -15.86
CA LYS A 172 5.33 -5.36 -14.45
C LYS A 172 4.39 -4.42 -13.69
N ASN A 173 3.87 -4.94 -12.59
CA ASN A 173 2.98 -4.21 -11.71
C ASN A 173 3.76 -3.55 -10.57
N TYR A 174 3.52 -2.26 -10.38
CA TYR A 174 4.10 -1.44 -9.32
C TYR A 174 2.99 -0.89 -8.43
N PHE A 175 3.16 -1.07 -7.12
CA PHE A 175 2.18 -0.60 -6.14
C PHE A 175 2.75 0.52 -5.29
N GLY A 176 1.90 1.46 -4.92
CA GLY A 176 2.19 2.52 -3.96
C GLY A 176 1.05 2.71 -2.98
N ILE A 177 1.37 3.31 -1.85
CA ILE A 177 0.41 3.71 -0.83
C ILE A 177 0.58 5.18 -0.47
N GLY A 178 -0.52 5.82 -0.11
CA GLY A 178 -0.55 7.15 0.47
C GLY A 178 -1.45 7.19 1.69
N ILE A 179 -1.06 7.95 2.69
CA ILE A 179 -1.84 8.15 3.92
C ILE A 179 -1.90 9.65 4.21
N ASP A 180 -3.11 10.20 4.20
CA ASP A 180 -3.36 11.60 4.49
C ASP A 180 -4.76 11.78 5.10
N HIS A 181 -5.04 12.93 5.72
CA HIS A 181 -6.39 13.30 6.14
C HIS A 181 -7.29 13.62 4.95
N ASP A 182 -6.73 14.14 3.85
CA ASP A 182 -7.41 14.33 2.56
C ASP A 182 -7.24 13.07 1.71
N ILE A 183 -8.36 12.42 1.37
CA ILE A 183 -8.39 11.20 0.57
C ILE A 183 -7.82 11.40 -0.85
N ILE A 184 -7.99 12.61 -1.41
CA ILE A 184 -7.42 12.95 -2.73
C ILE A 184 -5.91 13.04 -2.63
N ARG A 185 -5.39 13.65 -1.55
CA ARG A 185 -3.95 13.72 -1.31
C ARG A 185 -3.37 12.33 -1.08
N ALA A 186 -4.02 11.50 -0.26
CA ALA A 186 -3.63 10.10 -0.07
C ALA A 186 -3.55 9.33 -1.39
N SER A 187 -4.53 9.54 -2.29
CA SER A 187 -4.57 8.88 -3.61
C SER A 187 -3.45 9.36 -4.53
N ILE A 188 -3.14 10.66 -4.52
CA ILE A 188 -2.03 11.25 -5.29
C ILE A 188 -0.69 10.74 -4.77
N ASP A 189 -0.48 10.69 -3.45
CA ASP A 189 0.74 10.17 -2.83
C ASP A 189 0.93 8.66 -3.14
N ALA A 190 -0.16 7.89 -3.19
CA ALA A 190 -0.12 6.49 -3.60
C ALA A 190 0.32 6.33 -5.08
N LEU A 191 -0.22 7.17 -5.97
CA LEU A 191 0.16 7.19 -7.39
C LEU A 191 1.61 7.64 -7.57
N GLU A 192 2.04 8.71 -6.86
CA GLU A 192 3.43 9.17 -6.84
C GLU A 192 4.39 8.03 -6.43
N SER A 193 4.05 7.31 -5.35
CA SER A 193 4.84 6.18 -4.88
C SER A 193 4.92 5.06 -5.92
N ALA A 194 3.80 4.67 -6.53
CA ALA A 194 3.77 3.63 -7.55
C ALA A 194 4.61 4.02 -8.77
N MET A 195 4.49 5.27 -9.26
CA MET A 195 5.22 5.77 -10.42
C MET A 195 6.73 5.88 -10.13
N ASN A 196 7.15 6.41 -8.97
CA ASN A 196 8.56 6.44 -8.58
C ASN A 196 9.19 5.04 -8.63
N ARG A 197 8.48 4.03 -8.11
CA ARG A 197 8.97 2.63 -8.13
C ARG A 197 9.08 2.06 -9.55
N SER A 198 8.22 2.47 -10.46
CA SER A 198 8.30 2.04 -11.87
C SER A 198 9.45 2.73 -12.62
N LEU A 199 9.86 3.92 -12.17
CA LEU A 199 10.97 4.67 -12.76
C LEU A 199 12.35 4.17 -12.26
N GLU A 200 12.41 3.58 -11.05
CA GLU A 200 13.64 3.02 -10.47
C GLU A 200 13.97 1.60 -10.97
N ALA A 201 13.03 0.91 -11.64
CA ALA A 201 13.16 -0.47 -12.10
C ALA A 201 13.80 -0.57 -13.49
#